data_f2e9e3df4e0396fbd4bc54ca2e203b40
#
_entry.id   f2e9e3df4e0396fbd4bc54ca2e203b40
#
_cell.length_a   1.000
_cell.length_b   1.000
_cell.length_c   1.000
_cell.angle_alpha   90.00
_cell.angle_beta   90.00
_cell.angle_gamma   90.00
#
_symmetry.space_group_name_H-M   'P 1'
#
loop_
_entity.id
_entity.type
_entity.pdbx_description
1 polymer ?
#
loop_
_entity_poly.entity_id
_entity_poly.type
_entity_poly.pdbx_seq_one_letter_code
_entity_poly.pdbx_strand_id
1 'polypeptide(L)'
;MRRSLTRFPLLPALPLAVLVALLFAPLAALAGAQKYEPLSASVHGALSRSVSDRAPQHSSFEDSAVATDWLAEMSGRLAKRIPDPVARLEFLRSVHYEATRAGLDPQLVLGLIQVESGFKKYAVSSAGARGFMQVMPFWVTLVGRSDDNLFHLRTNLRYGCTILRHYLDIERGDLYRALGRYNGSLGQAAYPNMVRAAWDKQWKYTRSALALR
;
A
#
# COMPACT_ATOMS: atom_id res chain seq x y z
N MET A 1 77.88 4.26 -5.95
CA MET A 1 76.64 3.73 -5.32
C MET A 1 75.47 4.62 -5.70
N ARG A 2 74.63 4.18 -6.65
CA ARG A 2 73.41 4.89 -7.07
C ARG A 2 72.24 4.16 -6.43
N ARG A 3 71.48 4.85 -5.52
CA ARG A 3 70.22 4.34 -4.94
C ARG A 3 69.09 4.51 -5.95
N SER A 4 68.50 3.41 -6.36
CA SER A 4 67.29 3.37 -7.16
C SER A 4 66.07 3.72 -6.28
N LEU A 5 65.35 4.76 -6.65
CA LEU A 5 64.04 5.09 -6.02
C LEU A 5 62.92 4.37 -6.76
N THR A 6 62.33 3.36 -6.15
CA THR A 6 61.17 2.67 -6.59
C THR A 6 59.94 3.60 -6.51
N ARG A 7 59.36 3.94 -7.66
CA ARG A 7 58.07 4.65 -7.73
C ARG A 7 56.92 3.69 -7.47
N PHE A 8 56.12 3.97 -6.42
CA PHE A 8 54.83 3.32 -6.23
C PHE A 8 53.81 3.89 -7.24
N PRO A 9 52.98 3.05 -7.88
CA PRO A 9 51.93 3.55 -8.75
C PRO A 9 50.79 4.16 -7.89
N LEU A 10 50.41 5.40 -8.21
CA LEU A 10 49.23 6.07 -7.71
C LEU A 10 47.97 5.37 -8.27
N LEU A 11 47.15 4.80 -7.37
CA LEU A 11 45.81 4.32 -7.72
C LEU A 11 44.95 5.49 -8.17
N PRO A 12 44.19 5.37 -9.27
CA PRO A 12 43.28 6.44 -9.69
C PRO A 12 42.15 6.61 -8.66
N ALA A 13 41.98 7.83 -8.16
CA ALA A 13 40.84 8.20 -7.34
C ALA A 13 39.56 8.09 -8.16
N LEU A 14 38.66 7.21 -7.77
CA LEU A 14 37.31 7.15 -8.36
C LEU A 14 36.60 8.49 -8.11
N PRO A 15 35.96 9.08 -9.15
CA PRO A 15 35.31 10.37 -8.99
C PRO A 15 34.13 10.26 -8.02
N LEU A 16 34.05 11.19 -7.08
CA LEU A 16 33.02 11.33 -6.03
C LEU A 16 31.57 11.29 -6.59
N ALA A 17 31.39 11.57 -7.89
CA ALA A 17 30.12 11.50 -8.59
C ALA A 17 29.51 10.09 -8.68
N VAL A 18 30.31 9.02 -8.61
CA VAL A 18 29.80 7.63 -8.67
C VAL A 18 29.22 7.20 -7.33
N LEU A 19 29.69 7.78 -6.21
CA LEU A 19 29.21 7.44 -4.87
C LEU A 19 27.84 8.06 -4.54
N VAL A 20 27.49 9.19 -5.17
CA VAL A 20 26.21 9.88 -4.95
C VAL A 20 25.07 9.25 -5.74
N ALA A 21 25.35 8.62 -6.89
CA ALA A 21 24.34 7.97 -7.72
C ALA A 21 23.76 6.70 -7.08
N LEU A 22 24.48 6.04 -6.17
CA LEU A 22 24.02 4.83 -5.45
C LEU A 22 23.06 5.14 -4.28
N LEU A 23 22.95 6.40 -3.83
CA LEU A 23 22.04 6.81 -2.74
C LEU A 23 20.63 7.19 -3.22
N PHE A 24 20.41 7.30 -4.54
CA PHE A 24 19.11 7.60 -5.15
C PHE A 24 18.56 6.44 -5.98
N ALA A 25 18.84 5.18 -5.60
CA ALA A 25 18.08 4.07 -6.15
C ALA A 25 16.61 4.27 -5.74
N PRO A 26 15.66 4.37 -6.72
CA PRO A 26 14.27 4.63 -6.39
C PRO A 26 13.75 3.50 -5.49
N LEU A 27 13.15 3.85 -4.35
CA LEU A 27 12.45 2.93 -3.43
C LEU A 27 11.32 2.13 -4.14
N ALA A 28 11.06 2.40 -5.40
CA ALA A 28 10.08 1.69 -6.24
C ALA A 28 10.34 0.18 -6.40
N ALA A 29 11.53 -0.32 -6.03
CA ALA A 29 11.87 -1.74 -6.14
C ALA A 29 11.30 -2.63 -5.03
N LEU A 30 10.66 -2.05 -4.00
CA LEU A 30 10.12 -2.81 -2.86
C LEU A 30 8.59 -2.99 -2.90
N ALA A 31 7.89 -2.38 -3.85
CA ALA A 31 6.44 -2.43 -3.90
C ALA A 31 5.94 -3.69 -4.64
N GLY A 32 5.05 -4.43 -3.98
CA GLY A 32 4.17 -5.41 -4.60
C GLY A 32 4.83 -6.67 -5.15
N ALA A 33 5.27 -7.55 -4.26
CA ALA A 33 5.73 -8.89 -4.65
C ALA A 33 5.01 -10.00 -3.86
N GLN A 34 3.66 -9.87 -3.68
CA GLN A 34 2.88 -10.93 -3.04
C GLN A 34 3.23 -12.28 -3.65
N LYS A 35 3.48 -13.27 -2.80
CA LYS A 35 3.80 -14.62 -3.24
C LYS A 35 2.53 -15.43 -3.45
N TYR A 36 2.51 -16.22 -4.52
CA TYR A 36 1.46 -17.20 -4.71
C TYR A 36 1.58 -18.29 -3.63
N GLU A 37 0.48 -18.54 -2.92
CA GLU A 37 0.36 -19.64 -1.97
C GLU A 37 -0.94 -20.41 -2.29
N PRO A 38 -0.93 -21.74 -2.31
CA PRO A 38 -2.14 -22.51 -2.50
C PRO A 38 -3.15 -22.23 -1.38
N LEU A 39 -4.41 -22.04 -1.76
CA LEU A 39 -5.51 -21.80 -0.82
C LEU A 39 -6.27 -23.09 -0.55
N SER A 40 -6.72 -23.31 0.68
CA SER A 40 -7.73 -24.34 0.96
C SER A 40 -9.05 -23.96 0.28
N ALA A 41 -9.91 -24.95 -0.02
CA ALA A 41 -11.18 -24.69 -0.67
C ALA A 41 -12.08 -23.73 0.09
N SER A 42 -12.07 -23.78 1.43
CA SER A 42 -12.84 -22.87 2.28
C SER A 42 -12.33 -21.42 2.21
N VAL A 43 -11.01 -21.23 2.26
CA VAL A 43 -10.38 -19.92 2.13
C VAL A 43 -10.61 -19.35 0.73
N HIS A 44 -10.40 -20.16 -0.32
CA HIS A 44 -10.70 -19.76 -1.69
C HIS A 44 -12.15 -19.27 -1.83
N GLY A 45 -13.13 -20.04 -1.34
CA GLY A 45 -14.54 -19.65 -1.39
C GLY A 45 -14.85 -18.37 -0.61
N ALA A 46 -14.22 -18.15 0.53
CA ALA A 46 -14.39 -16.93 1.33
C ALA A 46 -13.83 -15.70 0.60
N LEU A 47 -12.61 -15.79 0.07
CA LEU A 47 -11.98 -14.70 -0.68
C LEU A 47 -12.73 -14.40 -1.98
N SER A 48 -13.17 -15.42 -2.72
CA SER A 48 -13.96 -15.23 -3.94
C SER A 48 -15.27 -14.48 -3.67
N ARG A 49 -15.98 -14.80 -2.59
CA ARG A 49 -17.16 -14.04 -2.18
C ARG A 49 -16.81 -12.59 -1.86
N SER A 50 -15.73 -12.36 -1.12
CA SER A 50 -15.31 -11.00 -0.74
C SER A 50 -14.95 -10.12 -1.94
N VAL A 51 -14.28 -10.66 -2.96
CA VAL A 51 -13.91 -9.88 -4.15
C VAL A 51 -15.03 -9.77 -5.17
N SER A 52 -16.01 -10.68 -5.19
CA SER A 52 -17.13 -10.65 -6.13
C SER A 52 -18.26 -9.70 -5.71
N ASP A 53 -18.30 -9.26 -4.48
CA ASP A 53 -19.31 -8.33 -3.98
C ASP A 53 -19.29 -7.01 -4.76
N ARG A 54 -20.34 -6.73 -5.50
CA ARG A 54 -20.53 -5.53 -6.33
C ARG A 54 -21.63 -4.62 -5.79
N ALA A 55 -22.01 -4.80 -4.54
CA ALA A 55 -23.00 -3.94 -3.91
C ALA A 55 -22.65 -2.45 -4.07
N PRO A 56 -23.63 -1.57 -4.30
CA PRO A 56 -23.39 -0.13 -4.30
C PRO A 56 -22.70 0.30 -3.00
N GLN A 57 -21.81 1.28 -3.11
CA GLN A 57 -21.23 1.87 -1.91
C GLN A 57 -22.32 2.59 -1.13
N HIS A 58 -22.67 2.06 0.04
CA HIS A 58 -23.37 2.81 1.06
C HIS A 58 -22.37 3.64 1.85
N SER A 59 -22.85 4.67 2.57
CA SER A 59 -21.99 5.32 3.55
C SER A 59 -21.57 4.28 4.60
N SER A 60 -20.26 4.08 4.74
CA SER A 60 -19.69 3.20 5.76
C SER A 60 -19.45 3.92 7.09
N PHE A 61 -19.85 5.17 7.16
CA PHE A 61 -19.80 5.96 8.39
C PHE A 61 -21.10 5.80 9.18
N GLU A 62 -20.98 5.55 10.46
CA GLU A 62 -22.14 5.45 11.38
C GLU A 62 -22.79 6.82 11.62
N ASP A 63 -22.02 7.91 11.57
CA ASP A 63 -22.44 9.29 11.81
C ASP A 63 -22.00 10.20 10.67
N SER A 64 -22.92 11.02 10.18
CA SER A 64 -22.66 11.97 9.09
C SER A 64 -21.66 13.07 9.47
N ALA A 65 -21.64 13.51 10.74
CA ALA A 65 -20.70 14.51 11.22
C ALA A 65 -19.28 13.92 11.30
N VAL A 66 -19.15 12.67 11.77
CA VAL A 66 -17.87 11.93 11.74
C VAL A 66 -17.38 11.75 10.31
N ALA A 67 -18.28 11.42 9.38
CA ALA A 67 -17.97 11.31 7.97
C ALA A 67 -17.41 12.63 7.40
N THR A 68 -18.09 13.73 7.69
CA THR A 68 -17.69 15.05 7.18
C THR A 68 -16.33 15.47 7.68
N ASP A 69 -16.07 15.36 8.98
CA ASP A 69 -14.80 15.72 9.60
C ASP A 69 -13.64 14.87 9.06
N TRP A 70 -13.84 13.53 8.97
CA TRP A 70 -12.82 12.63 8.46
C TRP A 70 -12.51 12.88 6.98
N LEU A 71 -13.55 13.07 6.15
CA LEU A 71 -13.37 13.35 4.72
C LEU A 71 -12.67 14.69 4.49
N ALA A 72 -13.01 15.73 5.26
CA ALA A 72 -12.38 17.04 5.16
C ALA A 72 -10.88 16.95 5.52
N GLU A 73 -10.56 16.34 6.65
CA GLU A 73 -9.18 16.16 7.11
C GLU A 73 -8.33 15.34 6.12
N MET A 74 -8.82 14.16 5.71
CA MET A 74 -8.11 13.30 4.77
C MET A 74 -8.00 13.92 3.38
N SER A 75 -9.02 14.68 2.95
CA SER A 75 -8.99 15.42 1.69
C SER A 75 -7.90 16.49 1.70
N GLY A 76 -7.75 17.23 2.80
CA GLY A 76 -6.66 18.20 2.96
C GLY A 76 -5.28 17.56 2.81
N ARG A 77 -5.05 16.43 3.52
CA ARG A 77 -3.78 15.71 3.49
C ARG A 77 -3.46 15.11 2.11
N LEU A 78 -4.48 14.75 1.35
CA LEU A 78 -4.35 14.10 0.03
C LEU A 78 -4.29 15.08 -1.15
N ALA A 79 -4.58 16.38 -0.93
CA ALA A 79 -4.77 17.37 -1.98
C ALA A 79 -3.61 17.48 -2.98
N LYS A 80 -2.37 17.36 -2.51
CA LYS A 80 -1.16 17.41 -3.37
C LYS A 80 -1.00 16.15 -4.25
N ARG A 81 -1.56 15.01 -3.84
CA ARG A 81 -1.42 13.71 -4.54
C ARG A 81 -2.57 13.44 -5.49
N ILE A 82 -3.78 13.84 -5.12
CA ILE A 82 -4.98 13.80 -5.96
C ILE A 82 -5.57 15.22 -5.99
N PRO A 83 -5.15 16.08 -6.93
CA PRO A 83 -5.55 17.49 -6.98
C PRO A 83 -7.04 17.70 -7.22
N ASP A 84 -7.67 16.87 -8.08
CA ASP A 84 -9.10 16.97 -8.37
C ASP A 84 -9.93 16.63 -7.10
N PRO A 85 -10.73 17.56 -6.57
CA PRO A 85 -11.50 17.37 -5.35
C PRO A 85 -12.59 16.29 -5.48
N VAL A 86 -13.18 16.14 -6.66
CA VAL A 86 -14.23 15.14 -6.91
C VAL A 86 -13.63 13.74 -6.88
N ALA A 87 -12.56 13.51 -7.65
CA ALA A 87 -11.84 12.24 -7.66
C ALA A 87 -11.25 11.90 -6.28
N ARG A 88 -10.79 12.91 -5.54
CA ARG A 88 -10.25 12.73 -4.19
C ARG A 88 -11.32 12.30 -3.20
N LEU A 89 -12.50 12.88 -3.22
CA LEU A 89 -13.61 12.45 -2.35
C LEU A 89 -14.14 11.06 -2.72
N GLU A 90 -14.25 10.75 -4.01
CA GLU A 90 -14.59 9.39 -4.47
C GLU A 90 -13.57 8.36 -3.98
N PHE A 91 -12.28 8.68 -4.12
CA PHE A 91 -11.20 7.84 -3.63
C PHE A 91 -11.31 7.59 -2.12
N LEU A 92 -11.46 8.64 -1.30
CA LEU A 92 -11.54 8.52 0.15
C LEU A 92 -12.77 7.74 0.62
N ARG A 93 -13.93 7.97 0.01
CA ARG A 93 -15.13 7.18 0.29
C ARG A 93 -14.94 5.71 -0.06
N SER A 94 -14.29 5.44 -1.19
CA SER A 94 -13.98 4.07 -1.62
C SER A 94 -13.00 3.38 -0.69
N VAL A 95 -11.96 4.08 -0.23
CA VAL A 95 -11.01 3.55 0.76
C VAL A 95 -11.72 3.24 2.08
N HIS A 96 -12.51 4.18 2.60
CA HIS A 96 -13.24 3.98 3.85
C HIS A 96 -14.18 2.78 3.76
N TYR A 97 -14.96 2.70 2.69
CA TYR A 97 -15.90 1.61 2.47
C TYR A 97 -15.20 0.24 2.39
N GLU A 98 -14.20 0.07 1.52
CA GLU A 98 -13.57 -1.22 1.30
C GLU A 98 -12.68 -1.64 2.50
N ALA A 99 -12.07 -0.70 3.21
CA ALA A 99 -11.34 -0.96 4.44
C ALA A 99 -12.28 -1.43 5.56
N THR A 100 -13.33 -0.66 5.85
CA THR A 100 -14.33 -1.00 6.89
C THR A 100 -14.99 -2.34 6.61
N ARG A 101 -15.38 -2.60 5.36
CA ARG A 101 -15.94 -3.87 4.92
C ARG A 101 -15.01 -5.06 5.17
N ALA A 102 -13.71 -4.86 5.04
CA ALA A 102 -12.69 -5.87 5.33
C ALA A 102 -12.27 -5.91 6.82
N GLY A 103 -12.87 -5.11 7.70
CA GLY A 103 -12.47 -5.01 9.11
C GLY A 103 -11.08 -4.42 9.30
N LEU A 104 -10.69 -3.47 8.44
CA LEU A 104 -9.40 -2.75 8.49
C LEU A 104 -9.63 -1.28 8.88
N ASP A 105 -8.63 -0.67 9.51
CA ASP A 105 -8.60 0.79 9.71
C ASP A 105 -8.37 1.49 8.35
N PRO A 106 -9.29 2.37 7.88
CA PRO A 106 -9.12 3.13 6.65
C PRO A 106 -7.83 3.96 6.61
N GLN A 107 -7.35 4.43 7.74
CA GLN A 107 -6.13 5.24 7.84
C GLN A 107 -4.88 4.36 7.67
N LEU A 108 -4.90 3.12 8.15
CA LEU A 108 -3.87 2.12 7.84
C LEU A 108 -3.82 1.84 6.34
N VAL A 109 -4.98 1.69 5.70
CA VAL A 109 -5.06 1.45 4.24
C VAL A 109 -4.50 2.64 3.46
N LEU A 110 -4.75 3.89 3.88
CA LEU A 110 -4.12 5.07 3.28
C LEU A 110 -2.59 5.04 3.44
N GLY A 111 -2.08 4.64 4.61
CA GLY A 111 -0.65 4.46 4.84
C GLY A 111 -0.02 3.42 3.92
N LEU A 112 -0.71 2.30 3.73
CA LEU A 112 -0.27 1.24 2.82
C LEU A 112 -0.27 1.75 1.36
N ILE A 113 -1.33 2.38 0.88
CA ILE A 113 -1.41 2.94 -0.48
C ILE A 113 -0.30 3.96 -0.74
N GLN A 114 0.06 4.76 0.27
CA GLN A 114 1.18 5.70 0.16
C GLN A 114 2.50 4.98 -0.13
N VAL A 115 2.77 3.88 0.55
CA VAL A 115 4.01 3.09 0.36
C VAL A 115 3.97 2.33 -0.96
N GLU A 116 2.83 1.74 -1.32
CA GLU A 116 2.69 0.91 -2.52
C GLU A 116 2.78 1.69 -3.83
N SER A 117 2.03 2.77 -3.94
CA SER A 117 1.90 3.48 -5.22
C SER A 117 2.12 4.99 -5.15
N GLY A 118 2.23 5.57 -3.94
CA GLY A 118 2.17 7.00 -3.75
C GLY A 118 0.87 7.61 -4.28
N PHE A 119 -0.23 6.86 -4.23
CA PHE A 119 -1.56 7.24 -4.76
C PHE A 119 -1.64 7.31 -6.30
N LYS A 120 -0.79 6.60 -7.02
CA LYS A 120 -0.82 6.54 -8.48
C LYS A 120 -1.75 5.42 -8.95
N LYS A 121 -2.86 5.80 -9.60
CA LYS A 121 -3.88 4.86 -10.11
C LYS A 121 -3.32 3.79 -11.05
N TYR A 122 -2.39 4.17 -11.92
CA TYR A 122 -1.83 3.30 -12.97
C TYR A 122 -0.43 2.81 -12.63
N ALA A 123 -0.06 2.76 -11.35
CA ALA A 123 1.22 2.22 -10.94
C ALA A 123 1.35 0.75 -11.33
N VAL A 124 2.54 0.40 -11.86
CA VAL A 124 2.93 -0.98 -12.14
C VAL A 124 4.34 -1.18 -11.59
N SER A 125 4.54 -2.19 -10.75
CA SER A 125 5.87 -2.54 -10.25
C SER A 125 6.66 -3.39 -11.24
N SER A 126 7.96 -3.55 -11.00
CA SER A 126 8.81 -4.47 -11.79
C SER A 126 8.33 -5.93 -11.70
N ALA A 127 7.64 -6.32 -10.62
CA ALA A 127 7.04 -7.63 -10.44
C ALA A 127 5.64 -7.75 -11.10
N GLY A 128 5.11 -6.67 -11.69
CA GLY A 128 3.80 -6.64 -12.36
C GLY A 128 2.62 -6.35 -11.44
N ALA A 129 2.84 -5.97 -10.18
CA ALA A 129 1.77 -5.52 -9.28
C ALA A 129 1.11 -4.24 -9.80
N ARG A 130 -0.21 -4.07 -9.58
CA ARG A 130 -1.01 -3.05 -10.26
C ARG A 130 -1.83 -2.18 -9.32
N GLY A 131 -1.92 -0.89 -9.67
CA GLY A 131 -2.85 0.07 -9.11
C GLY A 131 -2.48 0.58 -7.72
N PHE A 132 -3.43 1.21 -7.04
CA PHE A 132 -3.23 1.91 -5.78
C PHE A 132 -2.61 1.04 -4.68
N MET A 133 -3.10 -0.19 -4.50
CA MET A 133 -2.64 -1.13 -3.48
C MET A 133 -1.65 -2.18 -4.03
N GLN A 134 -1.15 -2.01 -5.26
CA GLN A 134 -0.16 -2.91 -5.89
C GLN A 134 -0.54 -4.39 -5.77
N VAL A 135 -1.73 -4.73 -6.26
CA VAL A 135 -2.25 -6.09 -6.26
C VAL A 135 -1.61 -6.90 -7.39
N MET A 136 -1.12 -8.09 -7.07
CA MET A 136 -0.56 -9.01 -8.07
C MET A 136 -1.67 -9.63 -8.94
N PRO A 137 -1.50 -9.70 -10.29
CA PRO A 137 -2.53 -10.20 -11.20
C PRO A 137 -2.99 -11.63 -10.94
N PHE A 138 -2.14 -12.48 -10.36
CA PHE A 138 -2.54 -13.87 -10.05
C PHE A 138 -3.73 -13.95 -9.08
N TRP A 139 -3.96 -12.93 -8.25
CA TRP A 139 -5.14 -12.87 -7.38
C TRP A 139 -6.45 -12.84 -8.17
N VAL A 140 -6.46 -12.14 -9.32
CA VAL A 140 -7.63 -12.14 -10.21
C VAL A 140 -7.92 -13.55 -10.72
N THR A 141 -6.88 -14.27 -11.16
CA THR A 141 -7.02 -15.66 -11.61
C THR A 141 -7.44 -16.61 -10.48
N LEU A 142 -6.91 -16.35 -9.27
CA LEU A 142 -7.10 -17.25 -8.14
C LEU A 142 -8.48 -17.14 -7.50
N VAL A 143 -9.00 -15.93 -7.29
CA VAL A 143 -10.22 -15.71 -6.50
C VAL A 143 -11.24 -14.77 -7.16
N GLY A 144 -10.89 -14.17 -8.29
CA GLY A 144 -11.70 -13.16 -8.97
C GLY A 144 -12.35 -13.66 -10.26
N ARG A 145 -12.66 -12.71 -11.11
CA ARG A 145 -13.25 -12.92 -12.44
C ARG A 145 -12.27 -12.44 -13.51
N SER A 146 -12.30 -13.09 -14.68
CA SER A 146 -11.41 -12.75 -15.80
C SER A 146 -11.55 -11.29 -16.31
N ASP A 147 -12.71 -10.65 -16.06
CA ASP A 147 -13.00 -9.27 -16.42
C ASP A 147 -12.62 -8.24 -15.32
N ASP A 148 -12.09 -8.67 -14.18
CA ASP A 148 -11.68 -7.76 -13.12
C ASP A 148 -10.43 -6.98 -13.50
N ASN A 149 -10.58 -5.64 -13.57
CA ASN A 149 -9.48 -4.73 -13.90
C ASN A 149 -8.90 -4.08 -12.65
N LEU A 150 -7.64 -4.44 -12.32
CA LEU A 150 -6.93 -3.92 -11.15
C LEU A 150 -6.55 -2.43 -11.22
N PHE A 151 -6.80 -1.74 -12.34
CA PHE A 151 -6.68 -0.29 -12.42
C PHE A 151 -8.02 0.44 -12.13
N HIS A 152 -9.12 -0.28 -11.99
CA HIS A 152 -10.35 0.30 -11.47
C HIS A 152 -10.24 0.50 -9.97
N LEU A 153 -10.59 1.71 -9.49
CA LEU A 153 -10.45 2.13 -8.10
C LEU A 153 -11.04 1.10 -7.13
N ARG A 154 -12.33 0.83 -7.25
CA ARG A 154 -13.04 -0.06 -6.31
C ARG A 154 -12.53 -1.51 -6.39
N THR A 155 -12.27 -2.02 -7.59
CA THR A 155 -11.72 -3.35 -7.78
C THR A 155 -10.37 -3.48 -7.07
N ASN A 156 -9.46 -2.52 -7.29
CA ASN A 156 -8.14 -2.54 -6.68
C ASN A 156 -8.19 -2.50 -5.15
N LEU A 157 -8.98 -1.58 -4.58
CA LEU A 157 -9.16 -1.44 -3.13
C LEU A 157 -9.80 -2.70 -2.52
N ARG A 158 -10.80 -3.28 -3.18
CA ARG A 158 -11.47 -4.50 -2.74
C ARG A 158 -10.50 -5.67 -2.65
N TYR A 159 -9.75 -5.93 -3.71
CA TYR A 159 -8.73 -6.97 -3.70
C TYR A 159 -7.67 -6.70 -2.63
N GLY A 160 -7.09 -5.50 -2.60
CA GLY A 160 -6.04 -5.15 -1.67
C GLY A 160 -6.46 -5.28 -0.20
N CYS A 161 -7.65 -4.77 0.16
CA CYS A 161 -8.19 -4.91 1.51
C CYS A 161 -8.52 -6.37 1.87
N THR A 162 -9.11 -7.12 0.95
CA THR A 162 -9.40 -8.55 1.15
C THR A 162 -8.11 -9.36 1.37
N ILE A 163 -7.07 -9.11 0.59
CA ILE A 163 -5.76 -9.78 0.70
C ILE A 163 -5.08 -9.41 2.02
N LEU A 164 -5.07 -8.14 2.40
CA LEU A 164 -4.49 -7.72 3.68
C LEU A 164 -5.23 -8.36 4.87
N ARG A 165 -6.56 -8.41 4.82
CA ARG A 165 -7.37 -9.09 5.85
C ARG A 165 -7.02 -10.58 5.92
N HIS A 166 -6.94 -11.25 4.80
CA HIS A 166 -6.53 -12.65 4.73
C HIS A 166 -5.15 -12.89 5.38
N TYR A 167 -4.17 -12.04 5.12
CA TYR A 167 -2.86 -12.16 5.75
C TYR A 167 -2.90 -11.85 7.25
N LEU A 168 -3.74 -10.92 7.69
CA LEU A 168 -3.97 -10.68 9.12
C LEU A 168 -4.58 -11.91 9.81
N ASP A 169 -5.49 -12.62 9.14
CA ASP A 169 -6.09 -13.83 9.69
C ASP A 169 -5.06 -14.97 9.80
N ILE A 170 -4.22 -15.17 8.76
CA ILE A 170 -3.10 -16.14 8.80
C ILE A 170 -2.15 -15.83 9.96
N GLU A 171 -1.79 -14.56 10.14
CA GLU A 171 -0.86 -14.10 11.16
C GLU A 171 -1.53 -13.81 12.52
N ARG A 172 -2.78 -14.25 12.72
CA ARG A 172 -3.55 -14.13 13.98
C ARG A 172 -3.61 -12.70 14.52
N GLY A 173 -3.74 -11.73 13.63
CA GLY A 173 -3.81 -10.30 13.95
C GLY A 173 -2.46 -9.60 14.06
N ASP A 174 -1.34 -10.30 13.88
CA ASP A 174 -0.02 -9.65 13.83
C ASP A 174 0.12 -8.82 12.54
N LEU A 175 -0.14 -7.52 12.67
CA LEU A 175 -0.08 -6.57 11.55
C LEU A 175 1.31 -6.50 10.92
N TYR A 176 2.36 -6.62 11.72
CA TYR A 176 3.73 -6.51 11.23
C TYR A 176 4.05 -7.67 10.27
N ARG A 177 3.70 -8.87 10.66
CA ARG A 177 3.88 -10.07 9.85
C ARG A 177 2.94 -10.07 8.63
N ALA A 178 1.68 -9.65 8.80
CA ALA A 178 0.71 -9.53 7.71
C ALA A 178 1.19 -8.56 6.63
N LEU A 179 1.75 -7.41 7.00
CA LEU A 179 2.36 -6.47 6.07
C LEU A 179 3.57 -7.08 5.36
N GLY A 180 4.40 -7.85 6.07
CA GLY A 180 5.50 -8.59 5.46
C GLY A 180 5.05 -9.61 4.42
N ARG A 181 3.93 -10.35 4.66
CA ARG A 181 3.31 -11.23 3.64
C ARG A 181 2.76 -10.43 2.48
N TYR A 182 2.06 -9.34 2.76
CA TYR A 182 1.49 -8.48 1.73
C TYR A 182 2.52 -8.01 0.72
N ASN A 183 3.70 -7.63 1.17
CA ASN A 183 4.80 -7.21 0.31
C ASN A 183 5.67 -8.37 -0.21
N GLY A 184 5.48 -9.59 0.26
CA GLY A 184 6.36 -10.73 -0.06
C GLY A 184 7.71 -10.73 0.67
N SER A 185 7.85 -9.91 1.70
CA SER A 185 9.07 -9.72 2.50
C SER A 185 8.90 -10.19 3.95
N LEU A 186 8.16 -11.29 4.17
CA LEU A 186 7.94 -11.85 5.50
C LEU A 186 9.26 -12.05 6.26
N GLY A 187 9.30 -11.55 7.50
CA GLY A 187 10.51 -11.57 8.32
C GLY A 187 11.45 -10.37 8.15
N GLN A 188 11.21 -9.49 7.18
CA GLN A 188 11.99 -8.27 6.97
C GLN A 188 11.28 -7.05 7.56
N ALA A 189 12.04 -6.19 8.25
CA ALA A 189 11.47 -5.05 8.97
C ALA A 189 11.15 -3.83 8.09
N ALA A 190 11.82 -3.68 6.95
CA ALA A 190 11.81 -2.44 6.17
C ALA A 190 10.39 -2.03 5.75
N TYR A 191 9.67 -2.90 5.06
CA TYR A 191 8.34 -2.59 4.55
C TYR A 191 7.29 -2.37 5.65
N PRO A 192 7.12 -3.26 6.64
CA PRO A 192 6.20 -3.01 7.74
C PRO A 192 6.48 -1.69 8.47
N ASN A 193 7.74 -1.34 8.68
CA ASN A 193 8.11 -0.07 9.31
C ASN A 193 7.72 1.14 8.45
N MET A 194 7.89 1.08 7.13
CA MET A 194 7.45 2.15 6.22
C MET A 194 5.94 2.37 6.28
N VAL A 195 5.15 1.30 6.21
CA VAL A 195 3.68 1.40 6.26
C VAL A 195 3.23 1.96 7.61
N ARG A 196 3.77 1.45 8.72
CA ARG A 196 3.45 1.96 10.06
C ARG A 196 3.84 3.41 10.23
N ALA A 197 5.01 3.81 9.75
CA ALA A 197 5.44 5.20 9.82
C ALA A 197 4.54 6.12 8.99
N ALA A 198 4.10 5.70 7.80
CA ALA A 198 3.15 6.44 6.99
C ALA A 198 1.79 6.58 7.72
N TRP A 199 1.27 5.47 8.26
CA TRP A 199 0.04 5.46 9.03
C TRP A 199 0.14 6.41 10.23
N ASP A 200 1.10 6.20 11.13
CA ASP A 200 1.22 6.95 12.40
C ASP A 200 1.49 8.46 12.19
N LYS A 201 2.37 8.82 11.23
CA LYS A 201 2.82 10.20 11.06
C LYS A 201 1.95 11.02 10.11
N GLN A 202 1.27 10.39 9.14
CA GLN A 202 0.58 11.13 8.08
C GLN A 202 -0.93 10.87 8.04
N TRP A 203 -1.41 9.68 8.44
CA TRP A 203 -2.81 9.31 8.25
C TRP A 203 -3.57 9.14 9.53
N LYS A 204 -2.90 8.90 10.66
CA LYS A 204 -3.59 8.76 11.95
C LYS A 204 -4.32 10.05 12.30
N TYR A 205 -5.63 9.91 12.57
CA TYR A 205 -6.52 10.99 12.92
C TYR A 205 -7.47 10.52 14.00
N THR A 206 -7.55 11.28 15.06
CA THR A 206 -8.55 11.07 16.11
C THR A 206 -9.34 12.37 16.21
N ARG A 207 -10.67 12.26 16.10
CA ARG A 207 -11.53 13.42 16.28
C ARG A 207 -11.31 14.03 17.65
N SER A 208 -11.01 15.32 17.71
CA SER A 208 -10.86 16.03 18.98
C SER A 208 -12.23 16.11 19.68
N ALA A 209 -12.28 15.74 20.97
CA ALA A 209 -13.46 15.87 21.79
C ALA A 209 -13.97 17.33 21.93
N LEU A 210 -13.15 18.32 21.53
CA LEU A 210 -13.51 19.74 21.52
C LEU A 210 -14.45 20.14 20.38
N ALA A 211 -14.61 19.33 19.33
CA ALA A 211 -15.53 19.60 18.23
C ALA A 211 -16.99 19.21 18.51
N LEU A 212 -17.29 18.74 19.72
CA LEU A 212 -18.63 18.33 20.18
C LEU A 212 -19.32 19.35 21.08
N ARG A 213 -18.81 20.61 21.15
CA ARG A 213 -19.42 21.69 21.91
C ARG A 213 -20.07 22.74 21.01
#